data_1d81a58f335d1aba60b4d49f41bfad52
#
_entry.id   1d81a58f335d1aba60b4d49f41bfad52
#
_cell.length_a   1.000
_cell.length_b   1.000
_cell.length_c   1.000
_cell.angle_alpha   90.00
_cell.angle_beta   90.00
_cell.angle_gamma   90.00
#
_symmetry.space_group_name_H-M   'P 1'
#
loop_
_entity.id
_entity.type
_entity.pdbx_description
1 polymer ?
#
loop_
_entity_poly.entity_id
_entity_poly.type
_entity_poly.pdbx_seq_one_letter_code
_entity_poly.pdbx_strand_id
1 'polypeptide(L)'
;IGSFFRRLGFALRYSELNLLISNQLSDDSKLIMERNVVSRVKKAAPFLYTDNDPYLALIDGNLFWIIDMYTVSDKYPYAQPADTRRINENSGLPLNFNYLRNSVKAVVNAYDGTINFYVVDENDPLILSYKDIFPNLFTPKSSMSSELLDHIRYPEDLFTIQSDMYRDYHMTDPRVFYADEDPWVIPSDSSTTPRVATLRGEFTEIGFKPMLPYYLLMSLPGESDLSYLIFQPFNPENRPNMQSFLVADADPENY
;
A
#
# COMPACT_ATOMS: atom_id res chain seq x y z
N ILE A 1 -6.82 -27.71 -17.80
CA ILE A 1 -7.42 -28.82 -17.01
C ILE A 1 -7.52 -30.09 -17.86
N GLY A 2 -6.56 -30.36 -18.75
CA GLY A 2 -6.65 -31.33 -19.86
C GLY A 2 -6.80 -32.82 -19.51
N SER A 3 -6.62 -33.27 -18.26
CA SER A 3 -6.79 -34.67 -17.92
C SER A 3 -7.93 -34.91 -16.94
N PHE A 4 -8.61 -36.05 -17.07
CA PHE A 4 -9.70 -36.47 -16.18
C PHE A 4 -9.27 -36.46 -14.69
N PHE A 5 -8.09 -36.94 -14.38
CA PHE A 5 -7.57 -36.95 -12.98
C PHE A 5 -7.36 -35.56 -12.43
N ARG A 6 -6.94 -34.57 -13.25
CA ARG A 6 -6.83 -33.17 -12.83
C ARG A 6 -8.23 -32.57 -12.63
N ARG A 7 -9.18 -32.82 -13.49
CA ARG A 7 -10.59 -32.39 -13.34
C ARG A 7 -11.18 -32.95 -12.04
N LEU A 8 -10.97 -34.25 -11.78
CA LEU A 8 -11.41 -34.90 -10.53
C LEU A 8 -10.77 -34.25 -9.30
N GLY A 9 -9.46 -34.03 -9.32
CA GLY A 9 -8.75 -33.36 -8.20
C GLY A 9 -9.28 -31.96 -7.92
N PHE A 10 -9.53 -31.16 -8.95
CA PHE A 10 -10.10 -29.83 -8.79
C PHE A 10 -11.57 -29.86 -8.35
N ALA A 11 -12.37 -30.79 -8.90
CA ALA A 11 -13.76 -30.96 -8.50
C ALA A 11 -13.88 -31.30 -6.99
N LEU A 12 -13.03 -32.19 -6.50
CA LEU A 12 -12.96 -32.55 -5.08
C LEU A 12 -12.46 -31.37 -4.23
N ARG A 13 -11.41 -30.68 -4.67
CA ARG A 13 -10.82 -29.55 -3.92
C ARG A 13 -11.78 -28.37 -3.76
N TYR A 14 -12.57 -28.08 -4.78
CA TYR A 14 -13.47 -26.92 -4.81
C TYR A 14 -14.93 -27.31 -4.60
N SER A 15 -15.22 -28.61 -4.37
CA SER A 15 -16.60 -29.15 -4.23
C SER A 15 -17.50 -28.77 -5.42
N GLU A 16 -16.93 -28.74 -6.64
CA GLU A 16 -17.59 -28.26 -7.87
C GLU A 16 -17.69 -29.38 -8.91
N LEU A 17 -18.81 -30.08 -8.90
CA LEU A 17 -19.07 -31.21 -9.80
C LEU A 17 -19.15 -30.81 -11.28
N ASN A 18 -19.49 -29.55 -11.59
CA ASN A 18 -19.54 -29.04 -12.95
C ASN A 18 -18.20 -29.16 -13.69
N LEU A 19 -17.08 -29.17 -12.96
CA LEU A 19 -15.76 -29.42 -13.57
C LEU A 19 -15.62 -30.82 -14.20
N LEU A 20 -16.41 -31.78 -13.76
CA LEU A 20 -16.40 -33.15 -14.30
C LEU A 20 -17.39 -33.36 -15.44
N ILE A 21 -18.58 -32.75 -15.30
CA ILE A 21 -19.71 -33.02 -16.22
C ILE A 21 -19.88 -31.98 -17.33
N SER A 22 -19.21 -30.83 -17.24
CA SER A 22 -19.34 -29.78 -18.26
C SER A 22 -18.66 -30.16 -19.57
N ASN A 23 -19.41 -30.12 -20.65
CA ASN A 23 -18.92 -30.29 -22.02
C ASN A 23 -18.24 -29.02 -22.58
N GLN A 24 -18.24 -27.92 -21.82
CA GLN A 24 -17.63 -26.65 -22.22
C GLN A 24 -16.12 -26.58 -21.90
N LEU A 25 -15.59 -27.57 -21.19
CA LEU A 25 -14.17 -27.64 -20.85
C LEU A 25 -13.41 -28.42 -21.92
N SER A 26 -12.50 -27.73 -22.61
CA SER A 26 -11.53 -28.32 -23.53
C SER A 26 -10.24 -28.73 -22.80
N ASP A 27 -9.35 -29.42 -23.47
CA ASP A 27 -8.04 -29.80 -22.96
C ASP A 27 -7.14 -28.58 -22.70
N ASP A 28 -7.36 -27.49 -23.44
CA ASP A 28 -6.63 -26.22 -23.29
C ASP A 28 -7.25 -25.31 -22.21
N SER A 29 -8.37 -25.68 -21.62
CA SER A 29 -9.01 -24.89 -20.57
C SER A 29 -8.11 -24.76 -19.36
N LYS A 30 -7.92 -23.51 -18.89
CA LYS A 30 -7.14 -23.17 -17.71
C LYS A 30 -8.05 -22.81 -16.54
N LEU A 31 -7.72 -23.27 -15.35
CA LEU A 31 -8.40 -22.86 -14.12
C LEU A 31 -7.61 -21.70 -13.49
N ILE A 32 -8.24 -20.54 -13.36
CA ILE A 32 -7.66 -19.41 -12.64
C ILE A 32 -7.96 -19.60 -11.16
N MET A 33 -6.92 -19.90 -10.40
CA MET A 33 -6.96 -19.99 -8.94
C MET A 33 -6.48 -18.67 -8.34
N GLU A 34 -6.89 -18.39 -7.08
CA GLU A 34 -6.51 -17.16 -6.37
C GLU A 34 -6.83 -15.91 -7.21
N ARG A 35 -8.12 -15.68 -7.45
CA ARG A 35 -8.59 -14.57 -8.29
C ARG A 35 -8.33 -13.20 -7.68
N ASN A 36 -8.38 -13.11 -6.34
CA ASN A 36 -8.00 -11.90 -5.65
C ASN A 36 -6.49 -11.70 -5.81
N VAL A 37 -6.09 -10.55 -6.36
CA VAL A 37 -4.71 -10.25 -6.71
C VAL A 37 -3.79 -10.19 -5.49
N VAL A 38 -4.27 -9.60 -4.38
CA VAL A 38 -3.52 -9.52 -3.12
C VAL A 38 -3.29 -10.92 -2.53
N SER A 39 -4.32 -11.76 -2.50
CA SER A 39 -4.20 -13.16 -2.04
C SER A 39 -3.22 -13.96 -2.90
N ARG A 40 -3.23 -13.73 -4.21
CA ARG A 40 -2.30 -14.37 -5.15
C ARG A 40 -0.86 -13.99 -4.86
N VAL A 41 -0.58 -12.69 -4.67
CA VAL A 41 0.77 -12.18 -4.38
C VAL A 41 1.25 -12.65 -3.01
N LYS A 42 0.42 -12.56 -1.97
CA LYS A 42 0.73 -13.09 -0.63
C LYS A 42 1.06 -14.59 -0.63
N LYS A 43 0.42 -15.36 -1.50
CA LYS A 43 0.70 -16.79 -1.61
C LYS A 43 2.01 -17.09 -2.34
N ALA A 44 2.40 -16.23 -3.28
CA ALA A 44 3.67 -16.35 -4.00
C ALA A 44 4.87 -15.90 -3.17
N ALA A 45 4.71 -14.84 -2.36
CA ALA A 45 5.74 -14.29 -1.48
C ALA A 45 5.19 -14.04 -0.05
N PRO A 46 4.94 -15.09 0.76
CA PRO A 46 4.27 -14.96 2.06
C PRO A 46 5.12 -14.27 3.14
N PHE A 47 6.38 -14.03 2.87
CA PHE A 47 7.33 -13.33 3.74
C PHE A 47 7.39 -11.82 3.49
N LEU A 48 6.67 -11.31 2.48
CA LEU A 48 6.48 -9.90 2.22
C LEU A 48 5.07 -9.47 2.63
N TYR A 49 4.94 -8.22 3.05
CA TYR A 49 3.68 -7.63 3.48
C TYR A 49 3.16 -6.69 2.39
N THR A 50 1.85 -6.64 2.17
CA THR A 50 1.24 -5.83 1.11
C THR A 50 0.68 -4.54 1.64
N ASP A 51 0.76 -3.48 0.82
CA ASP A 51 -0.01 -2.26 1.02
C ASP A 51 -1.51 -2.52 0.89
N ASN A 52 -2.29 -1.64 1.45
CA ASN A 52 -3.74 -1.63 1.40
C ASN A 52 -4.31 -1.26 0.02
N ASP A 53 -3.55 -0.57 -0.82
CA ASP A 53 -4.02 0.09 -2.04
C ASP A 53 -3.43 -0.51 -3.35
N PRO A 54 -3.85 -1.73 -3.73
CA PRO A 54 -3.52 -2.29 -5.04
C PRO A 54 -4.21 -1.48 -6.14
N TYR A 55 -3.47 -1.03 -7.15
CA TYR A 55 -4.01 -0.24 -8.24
C TYR A 55 -3.78 -0.85 -9.60
N LEU A 56 -4.63 -0.47 -10.55
CA LEU A 56 -4.61 -0.97 -11.91
C LEU A 56 -3.95 0.07 -12.83
N ALA A 57 -3.01 -0.38 -13.66
CA ALA A 57 -2.33 0.42 -14.66
C ALA A 57 -2.53 -0.18 -16.06
N LEU A 58 -2.65 0.68 -17.07
CA LEU A 58 -2.65 0.31 -18.48
C LEU A 58 -1.25 0.56 -19.04
N ILE A 59 -0.52 -0.49 -19.40
CA ILE A 59 0.87 -0.44 -19.82
C ILE A 59 0.98 -1.21 -21.14
N ASP A 60 1.47 -0.58 -22.19
CA ASP A 60 1.60 -1.15 -23.55
C ASP A 60 0.29 -1.82 -24.03
N GLY A 61 -0.86 -1.21 -23.74
CA GLY A 61 -2.17 -1.74 -24.10
C GLY A 61 -2.65 -2.94 -23.28
N ASN A 62 -1.94 -3.34 -22.23
CA ASN A 62 -2.28 -4.42 -21.33
C ASN A 62 -2.55 -3.89 -19.92
N LEU A 63 -3.47 -4.56 -19.21
CA LEU A 63 -3.79 -4.21 -17.82
C LEU A 63 -2.91 -4.97 -16.84
N PHE A 64 -2.33 -4.24 -15.90
CA PHE A 64 -1.53 -4.77 -14.81
C PHE A 64 -2.01 -4.25 -13.46
N TRP A 65 -2.05 -5.12 -12.47
CA TRP A 65 -2.16 -4.72 -11.08
C TRP A 65 -0.77 -4.42 -10.54
N ILE A 66 -0.62 -3.30 -9.87
CA ILE A 66 0.59 -2.95 -9.13
C ILE A 66 0.26 -2.97 -7.65
N ILE A 67 1.09 -3.66 -6.87
CA ILE A 67 0.92 -3.84 -5.43
C ILE A 67 2.23 -3.51 -4.75
N ASP A 68 2.19 -2.55 -3.87
CA ASP A 68 3.32 -2.22 -3.02
C ASP A 68 3.54 -3.30 -1.98
N MET A 69 4.80 -3.69 -1.81
CA MET A 69 5.17 -4.73 -0.85
C MET A 69 6.31 -4.28 0.05
N TYR A 70 6.22 -4.71 1.29
CA TYR A 70 7.12 -4.28 2.34
C TYR A 70 7.95 -5.42 2.90
N THR A 71 9.18 -5.09 3.25
CA THR A 71 9.97 -5.81 4.25
C THR A 71 9.70 -5.20 5.61
N VAL A 72 9.49 -6.03 6.61
CA VAL A 72 9.06 -5.60 7.95
C VAL A 72 9.84 -6.36 9.02
N SER A 73 10.18 -5.69 10.11
CA SER A 73 10.77 -6.31 11.29
C SER A 73 10.35 -5.57 12.57
N ASP A 74 10.25 -6.31 13.66
CA ASP A 74 10.07 -5.78 15.03
C ASP A 74 11.39 -5.79 15.83
N LYS A 75 12.52 -6.04 15.16
CA LYS A 75 13.83 -6.28 15.78
C LYS A 75 14.86 -5.18 15.54
N TYR A 76 14.46 -4.04 14.96
CA TYR A 76 15.41 -2.95 14.76
C TYR A 76 15.79 -2.34 16.13
N PRO A 77 17.09 -2.29 16.48
CA PRO A 77 17.50 -1.88 17.81
C PRO A 77 17.24 -0.37 18.05
N TYR A 78 16.79 -0.05 19.27
CA TYR A 78 16.53 1.32 19.71
C TYR A 78 15.48 2.11 18.92
N ALA A 79 14.70 1.46 18.07
CA ALA A 79 13.64 2.11 17.33
C ALA A 79 12.28 1.93 18.04
N GLN A 80 11.50 2.99 18.03
CA GLN A 80 10.12 2.97 18.53
C GLN A 80 9.23 2.13 17.61
N PRO A 81 8.29 1.33 18.15
CA PRO A 81 7.25 0.70 17.35
C PRO A 81 6.41 1.72 16.58
N ALA A 82 6.04 1.39 15.35
CA ALA A 82 5.16 2.22 14.54
C ALA A 82 3.75 2.31 15.14
N ASP A 83 3.11 3.46 15.00
CA ASP A 83 1.69 3.61 15.32
C ASP A 83 0.84 3.08 14.16
N THR A 84 0.14 1.97 14.39
CA THR A 84 -0.68 1.30 13.38
C THR A 84 -2.16 1.63 13.48
N ARG A 85 -2.59 2.53 14.38
CA ARG A 85 -4.01 2.86 14.62
C ARG A 85 -4.71 3.48 13.40
N ARG A 86 -3.96 4.10 12.50
CA ARG A 86 -4.47 4.72 11.26
C ARG A 86 -4.29 3.85 10.02
N ILE A 87 -3.60 2.73 10.15
CA ILE A 87 -3.44 1.78 9.05
C ILE A 87 -4.80 1.13 8.74
N ASN A 88 -5.09 1.00 7.46
CA ASN A 88 -6.34 0.41 7.00
C ASN A 88 -6.43 -1.07 7.42
N GLU A 89 -7.63 -1.53 7.80
CA GLU A 89 -7.90 -2.93 8.17
C GLU A 89 -7.56 -3.93 7.05
N ASN A 90 -7.59 -3.49 5.79
CA ASN A 90 -7.24 -4.30 4.63
C ASN A 90 -5.73 -4.37 4.36
N SER A 91 -4.93 -3.56 5.06
CA SER A 91 -3.48 -3.62 4.96
C SER A 91 -2.96 -5.02 5.32
N GLY A 92 -1.91 -5.41 4.62
CA GLY A 92 -1.20 -6.64 4.95
C GLY A 92 -0.19 -6.49 6.07
N LEU A 93 0.04 -5.28 6.59
CA LEU A 93 1.04 -5.00 7.62
C LEU A 93 0.72 -5.66 8.96
N PRO A 94 1.72 -6.12 9.73
CA PRO A 94 1.51 -6.61 11.07
C PRO A 94 1.19 -5.45 12.02
N LEU A 95 0.60 -5.75 13.18
CA LEU A 95 0.24 -4.74 14.18
C LEU A 95 1.44 -4.19 14.96
N ASN A 96 2.55 -4.89 14.96
CA ASN A 96 3.75 -4.50 15.71
C ASN A 96 5.00 -4.64 14.85
N PHE A 97 5.64 -3.52 14.56
CA PHE A 97 6.92 -3.45 13.87
C PHE A 97 7.61 -2.12 14.16
N ASN A 98 8.92 -2.08 13.95
CA ASN A 98 9.74 -0.88 14.09
C ASN A 98 10.73 -0.70 12.93
N TYR A 99 10.57 -1.50 11.88
CA TYR A 99 11.27 -1.39 10.61
C TYR A 99 10.30 -1.67 9.48
N LEU A 100 10.24 -0.77 8.52
CA LEU A 100 9.38 -0.86 7.34
C LEU A 100 10.09 -0.24 6.15
N ARG A 101 10.17 -0.98 5.04
CA ARG A 101 10.65 -0.46 3.75
C ARG A 101 9.77 -0.97 2.61
N ASN A 102 9.45 -0.09 1.68
CA ASN A 102 8.80 -0.47 0.42
C ASN A 102 9.86 -0.95 -0.57
N SER A 103 10.33 -2.17 -0.39
CA SER A 103 11.46 -2.72 -1.14
C SER A 103 11.06 -3.41 -2.43
N VAL A 104 9.77 -3.76 -2.59
CA VAL A 104 9.29 -4.54 -3.73
C VAL A 104 7.98 -3.97 -4.27
N LYS A 105 7.88 -3.94 -5.60
CA LYS A 105 6.61 -3.75 -6.33
C LYS A 105 6.23 -5.07 -7.01
N ALA A 106 5.07 -5.62 -6.67
CA ALA A 106 4.52 -6.78 -7.37
C ALA A 106 3.66 -6.31 -8.53
N VAL A 107 4.02 -6.72 -9.74
CA VAL A 107 3.29 -6.40 -10.97
C VAL A 107 2.63 -7.67 -11.49
N VAL A 108 1.30 -7.66 -11.56
CA VAL A 108 0.50 -8.83 -11.90
C VAL A 108 -0.27 -8.58 -13.19
N ASN A 109 -0.04 -9.38 -14.19
CA ASN A 109 -0.81 -9.33 -15.42
C ASN A 109 -2.29 -9.68 -15.15
N ALA A 110 -3.21 -8.78 -15.50
CA ALA A 110 -4.63 -8.94 -15.21
C ALA A 110 -5.30 -10.06 -16.04
N TYR A 111 -4.69 -10.50 -17.14
CA TYR A 111 -5.25 -11.52 -18.03
C TYR A 111 -4.85 -12.93 -17.62
N ASP A 112 -3.56 -13.17 -17.36
CA ASP A 112 -3.06 -14.52 -17.08
C ASP A 112 -2.61 -14.72 -15.62
N GLY A 113 -2.50 -13.63 -14.87
CA GLY A 113 -2.10 -13.64 -13.47
C GLY A 113 -0.62 -13.92 -13.23
N THR A 114 0.24 -13.76 -14.23
CA THR A 114 1.69 -13.81 -14.08
C THR A 114 2.15 -12.70 -13.15
N ILE A 115 3.05 -13.01 -12.20
CA ILE A 115 3.56 -12.08 -11.21
C ILE A 115 5.04 -11.83 -11.46
N ASN A 116 5.45 -10.56 -11.49
CA ASN A 116 6.84 -10.12 -11.42
C ASN A 116 7.06 -9.32 -10.13
N PHE A 117 8.07 -9.69 -9.35
CA PHE A 117 8.46 -8.97 -8.13
C PHE A 117 9.68 -8.11 -8.45
N TYR A 118 9.49 -6.81 -8.59
CA TYR A 118 10.57 -5.87 -8.85
C TYR A 118 11.13 -5.31 -7.54
N VAL A 119 12.44 -5.43 -7.35
CA VAL A 119 13.13 -4.82 -6.22
C VAL A 119 13.41 -3.35 -6.57
N VAL A 120 12.80 -2.44 -5.81
CA VAL A 120 12.92 -0.99 -5.99
C VAL A 120 13.88 -0.35 -5.00
N ASP A 121 14.02 -0.90 -3.80
CA ASP A 121 15.05 -0.50 -2.82
C ASP A 121 16.13 -1.58 -2.71
N GLU A 122 17.22 -1.39 -3.45
CA GLU A 122 18.36 -2.32 -3.47
C GLU A 122 19.28 -2.17 -2.23
N ASN A 123 19.02 -1.21 -1.35
CA ASN A 123 19.79 -0.99 -0.12
C ASN A 123 19.14 -1.63 1.12
N ASP A 124 17.97 -2.25 0.98
CA ASP A 124 17.32 -2.94 2.08
C ASP A 124 17.99 -4.29 2.38
N PRO A 125 18.57 -4.48 3.58
CA PRO A 125 19.27 -5.72 3.92
C PRO A 125 18.35 -6.94 3.97
N LEU A 126 17.05 -6.75 4.26
CA LEU A 126 16.10 -7.85 4.29
C LEU A 126 15.80 -8.36 2.88
N ILE A 127 15.56 -7.46 1.93
CA ILE A 127 15.31 -7.88 0.54
C ILE A 127 16.54 -8.50 -0.10
N LEU A 128 17.73 -8.00 0.22
CA LEU A 128 18.99 -8.62 -0.24
C LEU A 128 19.11 -10.07 0.25
N SER A 129 18.79 -10.31 1.52
CA SER A 129 18.78 -11.67 2.07
C SER A 129 17.73 -12.56 1.39
N TYR A 130 16.55 -12.04 1.08
CA TYR A 130 15.53 -12.80 0.34
C TYR A 130 15.94 -13.07 -1.12
N LYS A 131 16.63 -12.14 -1.78
CA LYS A 131 17.21 -12.39 -3.12
C LYS A 131 18.20 -13.54 -3.13
N ASP A 132 19.03 -13.64 -2.10
CA ASP A 132 19.99 -14.74 -1.98
C ASP A 132 19.30 -16.10 -1.74
N ILE A 133 18.22 -16.11 -0.96
CA ILE A 133 17.43 -17.33 -0.69
C ILE A 133 16.60 -17.74 -1.93
N PHE A 134 16.03 -16.77 -2.65
CA PHE A 134 15.13 -16.97 -3.78
C PHE A 134 15.64 -16.27 -5.05
N PRO A 135 16.76 -16.69 -5.67
CA PRO A 135 17.44 -15.94 -6.73
C PRO A 135 16.61 -15.75 -8.02
N ASN A 136 15.59 -16.59 -8.24
CA ASN A 136 14.73 -16.53 -9.44
C ASN A 136 13.36 -15.84 -9.18
N LEU A 137 13.12 -15.36 -7.98
CA LEU A 137 11.84 -14.76 -7.62
C LEU A 137 11.80 -13.26 -7.95
N PHE A 138 12.93 -12.58 -7.80
CA PHE A 138 13.02 -11.14 -7.88
C PHE A 138 13.69 -10.66 -9.16
N THR A 139 13.19 -9.53 -9.67
CA THR A 139 13.69 -8.82 -10.84
C THR A 139 14.18 -7.44 -10.39
N PRO A 140 15.30 -6.91 -10.90
CA PRO A 140 15.78 -5.58 -10.53
C PRO A 140 14.88 -4.47 -11.11
N LYS A 141 14.79 -3.29 -10.43
CA LYS A 141 14.07 -2.10 -10.92
C LYS A 141 14.47 -1.72 -12.36
N SER A 142 15.74 -1.85 -12.69
CA SER A 142 16.28 -1.54 -14.04
C SER A 142 15.67 -2.36 -15.18
N SER A 143 14.96 -3.44 -14.88
CA SER A 143 14.25 -4.26 -15.87
C SER A 143 12.80 -3.84 -16.08
N MET A 144 12.30 -2.83 -15.37
CA MET A 144 11.00 -2.24 -15.64
C MET A 144 11.02 -1.46 -16.95
N SER A 145 9.93 -1.50 -17.72
CA SER A 145 9.75 -0.60 -18.85
C SER A 145 9.56 0.85 -18.37
N SER A 146 9.90 1.82 -19.22
CA SER A 146 9.68 3.23 -18.91
C SER A 146 8.21 3.51 -18.57
N GLU A 147 7.28 2.94 -19.35
CA GLU A 147 5.85 3.11 -19.13
C GLU A 147 5.39 2.50 -17.78
N LEU A 148 5.97 1.36 -17.34
CA LEU A 148 5.71 0.82 -16.01
C LEU A 148 6.26 1.74 -14.90
N LEU A 149 7.45 2.31 -15.11
CA LEU A 149 8.04 3.27 -14.16
C LEU A 149 7.15 4.50 -13.99
N ASP A 150 6.57 5.04 -15.07
CA ASP A 150 5.68 6.20 -15.05
C ASP A 150 4.36 5.95 -14.27
N HIS A 151 4.03 4.69 -13.98
CA HIS A 151 2.85 4.32 -13.20
C HIS A 151 3.16 3.96 -11.73
N ILE A 152 4.43 3.99 -11.32
CA ILE A 152 4.79 3.77 -9.91
C ILE A 152 4.43 5.01 -9.11
N ARG A 153 3.89 4.80 -7.91
CA ARG A 153 3.53 5.88 -6.99
C ARG A 153 4.02 5.60 -5.57
N TYR A 154 4.03 6.64 -4.74
CA TYR A 154 4.40 6.52 -3.34
C TYR A 154 3.33 5.74 -2.57
N PRO A 155 3.68 4.74 -1.72
CA PRO A 155 2.70 3.86 -1.06
C PRO A 155 1.93 4.55 0.07
N GLU A 156 0.61 4.29 0.14
CA GLU A 156 -0.29 4.94 1.09
C GLU A 156 0.01 4.57 2.55
N ASP A 157 0.18 3.27 2.85
CA ASP A 157 0.43 2.81 4.22
C ASP A 157 1.78 3.33 4.75
N LEU A 158 2.83 3.33 3.92
CA LEU A 158 4.13 3.90 4.29
C LEU A 158 4.01 5.40 4.59
N PHE A 159 3.33 6.14 3.73
CA PHE A 159 3.13 7.57 3.91
C PHE A 159 2.29 7.90 5.16
N THR A 160 1.29 7.06 5.46
CA THR A 160 0.50 7.18 6.68
C THR A 160 1.37 7.08 7.92
N ILE A 161 2.25 6.06 7.98
CA ILE A 161 3.19 5.88 9.10
C ILE A 161 4.16 7.04 9.21
N GLN A 162 4.74 7.47 8.09
CA GLN A 162 5.68 8.58 8.06
C GLN A 162 5.02 9.89 8.51
N SER A 163 3.78 10.15 8.09
CA SER A 163 3.04 11.34 8.52
C SER A 163 2.70 11.30 10.01
N ASP A 164 2.38 10.13 10.57
CA ASP A 164 2.19 9.98 12.01
C ASP A 164 3.48 10.25 12.81
N MET A 165 4.62 9.80 12.31
CA MET A 165 5.91 10.12 12.93
C MET A 165 6.25 11.60 12.79
N TYR A 166 6.00 12.19 11.64
CA TYR A 166 6.36 13.59 11.36
C TYR A 166 5.59 14.60 12.23
N ARG A 167 4.41 14.24 12.74
CA ARG A 167 3.66 15.07 13.71
C ARG A 167 4.50 15.52 14.90
N ASP A 168 5.41 14.66 15.35
CA ASP A 168 6.27 14.93 16.50
C ASP A 168 7.68 15.33 16.03
N TYR A 169 8.22 14.64 15.03
CA TYR A 169 9.59 14.83 14.54
C TYR A 169 9.80 16.07 13.65
N HIS A 170 8.75 16.86 13.36
CA HIS A 170 8.95 18.19 12.76
C HIS A 170 9.62 19.18 13.71
N MET A 171 9.51 18.95 15.04
CA MET A 171 10.16 19.76 16.07
C MET A 171 11.65 19.47 16.08
N THR A 172 12.46 20.40 15.56
CA THR A 172 13.92 20.25 15.43
C THR A 172 14.70 20.70 16.68
N ASP A 173 14.12 21.57 17.52
CA ASP A 173 14.72 21.94 18.81
C ASP A 173 14.44 20.83 19.84
N PRO A 174 15.48 20.19 20.43
CA PRO A 174 15.29 19.14 21.41
C PRO A 174 14.51 19.56 22.67
N ARG A 175 14.49 20.83 23.02
CA ARG A 175 13.74 21.34 24.18
C ARG A 175 12.25 21.40 23.86
N VAL A 176 11.92 21.93 22.69
CA VAL A 176 10.53 21.99 22.16
C VAL A 176 9.98 20.59 22.01
N PHE A 177 10.77 19.68 21.42
CA PHE A 177 10.41 18.28 21.26
C PHE A 177 10.15 17.58 22.60
N TYR A 178 11.06 17.74 23.57
CA TYR A 178 10.92 17.11 24.89
C TYR A 178 9.77 17.68 25.72
N ALA A 179 9.47 18.98 25.54
CA ALA A 179 8.38 19.67 26.24
C ALA A 179 7.02 19.51 25.55
N ASP A 180 6.98 18.93 24.34
CA ASP A 180 5.77 18.78 23.52
C ASP A 180 5.03 20.13 23.33
N GLU A 181 5.79 21.17 22.96
CA GLU A 181 5.28 22.55 22.93
C GLU A 181 4.48 22.89 21.66
N ASP A 182 4.71 22.17 20.55
CA ASP A 182 4.03 22.41 19.25
C ASP A 182 3.62 21.08 18.57
N PRO A 183 2.84 20.23 19.25
CA PRO A 183 2.41 18.97 18.66
C PRO A 183 1.40 19.22 17.52
N TRP A 184 1.61 18.53 16.41
CA TRP A 184 0.66 18.56 15.31
C TRP A 184 -0.31 17.37 15.39
N VAL A 185 -1.54 17.62 14.94
CA VAL A 185 -2.58 16.60 14.89
C VAL A 185 -3.09 16.43 13.47
N ILE A 186 -3.49 15.21 13.14
CA ILE A 186 -4.20 14.94 11.90
C ILE A 186 -5.63 15.49 12.04
N PRO A 187 -6.12 16.31 11.10
CA PRO A 187 -7.48 16.83 11.16
C PRO A 187 -8.51 15.70 11.05
N SER A 188 -9.72 15.98 11.58
CA SER A 188 -10.86 15.09 11.38
C SER A 188 -11.36 15.17 9.95
N ASP A 189 -11.70 14.02 9.37
CA ASP A 189 -12.40 13.97 8.09
C ASP A 189 -13.87 14.29 8.30
N SER A 190 -14.25 15.51 7.98
CA SER A 190 -15.64 15.98 8.10
C SER A 190 -16.61 15.29 7.13
N SER A 191 -16.13 14.67 6.06
CA SER A 191 -16.96 13.97 5.07
C SER A 191 -17.41 12.59 5.54
N THR A 192 -16.60 11.94 6.37
CA THR A 192 -16.83 10.57 6.86
C THR A 192 -17.13 10.49 8.34
N THR A 193 -16.92 11.58 9.10
CA THR A 193 -17.26 11.63 10.53
C THR A 193 -18.77 11.59 10.70
N PRO A 194 -19.32 10.62 11.45
CA PRO A 194 -20.76 10.54 11.68
C PRO A 194 -21.29 11.77 12.40
N ARG A 195 -22.41 12.31 11.90
CA ARG A 195 -23.11 13.45 12.51
C ARG A 195 -24.47 13.01 13.01
N VAL A 196 -24.80 13.39 14.22
CA VAL A 196 -26.12 13.14 14.82
C VAL A 196 -26.81 14.47 15.06
N ALA A 197 -28.09 14.53 14.67
CA ALA A 197 -28.93 15.68 15.00
C ALA A 197 -29.20 15.74 16.52
N THR A 198 -28.90 16.86 17.11
CA THR A 198 -29.28 17.14 18.52
C THR A 198 -30.78 17.45 18.62
N LEU A 199 -31.34 17.40 19.82
CA LEU A 199 -32.74 17.79 20.08
C LEU A 199 -33.01 19.26 19.69
N ARG A 200 -32.00 20.08 19.45
CA ARG A 200 -32.12 21.47 19.01
C ARG A 200 -32.02 21.63 17.48
N GLY A 201 -31.89 20.51 16.75
CA GLY A 201 -31.75 20.54 15.28
C GLY A 201 -30.34 20.87 14.78
N GLU A 202 -29.38 20.98 15.67
CA GLU A 202 -27.96 21.13 15.32
C GLU A 202 -27.35 19.77 15.07
N PHE A 203 -26.37 19.68 14.18
CA PHE A 203 -25.60 18.45 13.96
C PHE A 203 -24.35 18.46 14.82
N THR A 204 -24.16 17.43 15.63
CA THR A 204 -22.94 17.20 16.39
C THR A 204 -22.20 16.00 15.83
N GLU A 205 -20.92 16.13 15.61
CA GLU A 205 -20.06 15.03 15.18
C GLU A 205 -19.91 14.02 16.33
N ILE A 206 -20.05 12.73 15.99
CA ILE A 206 -19.88 11.64 16.95
C ILE A 206 -18.60 10.88 16.59
N GLY A 207 -17.64 10.96 17.48
CA GLY A 207 -16.35 10.32 17.34
C GLY A 207 -15.38 11.12 16.45
N PHE A 208 -14.11 10.77 16.54
CA PHE A 208 -13.03 11.33 15.74
C PHE A 208 -12.64 10.30 14.69
N LYS A 209 -12.76 10.66 13.43
CA LYS A 209 -12.22 9.87 12.32
C LYS A 209 -11.11 10.69 11.66
N PRO A 210 -9.84 10.31 11.85
CA PRO A 210 -8.73 11.05 11.27
C PRO A 210 -8.78 10.99 9.74
N MET A 211 -8.40 12.09 9.11
CA MET A 211 -8.26 12.16 7.66
C MET A 211 -7.13 11.23 7.21
N LEU A 212 -7.42 10.38 6.23
CA LEU A 212 -6.39 9.56 5.58
C LEU A 212 -5.64 10.38 4.53
N PRO A 213 -4.40 10.02 4.21
CA PRO A 213 -3.70 10.60 3.07
C PRO A 213 -4.48 10.34 1.77
N TYR A 214 -4.33 11.22 0.80
CA TYR A 214 -4.97 11.07 -0.51
C TYR A 214 -4.09 11.60 -1.63
N TYR A 215 -4.22 10.97 -2.80
CA TYR A 215 -3.50 11.39 -3.99
C TYR A 215 -4.21 12.55 -4.66
N LEU A 216 -3.43 13.50 -5.17
CA LEU A 216 -3.95 14.63 -5.94
C LEU A 216 -2.90 15.14 -6.95
N LEU A 217 -3.39 15.83 -7.96
CA LEU A 217 -2.56 16.59 -8.89
C LEU A 217 -2.57 18.05 -8.46
N MET A 218 -1.41 18.59 -8.10
CA MET A 218 -1.26 19.99 -7.76
C MET A 218 0.13 20.52 -8.09
N SER A 219 0.27 21.83 -8.29
CA SER A 219 1.56 22.49 -8.34
C SER A 219 2.01 22.85 -6.93
N LEU A 220 3.22 22.50 -6.58
CA LEU A 220 3.82 22.91 -5.31
C LEU A 220 4.18 24.40 -5.32
N PRO A 221 4.23 25.08 -4.17
CA PRO A 221 4.64 26.47 -4.08
C PRO A 221 6.02 26.70 -4.70
N GLY A 222 6.08 27.50 -5.76
CA GLY A 222 7.33 27.79 -6.49
C GLY A 222 7.55 26.93 -7.75
N GLU A 223 6.70 25.95 -8.01
CA GLU A 223 6.72 25.13 -9.22
C GLU A 223 5.61 25.53 -10.18
N SER A 224 5.88 25.41 -11.49
CA SER A 224 4.90 25.73 -12.54
C SER A 224 4.14 24.50 -13.02
N ASP A 225 4.71 23.33 -12.83
CA ASP A 225 4.19 22.08 -13.34
C ASP A 225 3.30 21.37 -12.32
N LEU A 226 2.40 20.53 -12.83
CA LEU A 226 1.54 19.70 -12.00
C LEU A 226 2.29 18.41 -11.65
N SER A 227 2.40 18.12 -10.34
CA SER A 227 2.95 16.88 -9.83
C SER A 227 1.84 16.00 -9.25
N TYR A 228 1.98 14.69 -9.39
CA TYR A 228 1.10 13.72 -8.76
C TYR A 228 1.63 13.38 -7.38
N LEU A 229 0.91 13.81 -6.36
CA LEU A 229 1.39 13.80 -4.97
C LEU A 229 0.45 13.00 -4.08
N ILE A 230 0.98 12.38 -3.04
CA ILE A 230 0.20 11.98 -1.87
C ILE A 230 0.33 13.05 -0.79
N PHE A 231 -0.78 13.41 -0.17
CA PHE A 231 -0.91 14.61 0.66
C PHE A 231 -1.53 14.28 2.03
N GLN A 232 -0.97 14.85 3.09
CA GLN A 232 -1.51 14.79 4.45
C GLN A 232 -1.44 16.17 5.11
N PRO A 233 -2.58 16.80 5.45
CA PRO A 233 -2.59 18.05 6.22
C PRO A 233 -2.39 17.80 7.70
N PHE A 234 -1.91 18.84 8.39
CA PHE A 234 -1.76 18.91 9.83
C PHE A 234 -2.36 20.18 10.41
N ASN A 235 -2.97 20.06 11.58
CA ASN A 235 -3.44 21.17 12.39
C ASN A 235 -2.60 21.28 13.68
N PRO A 236 -2.48 22.47 14.29
CA PRO A 236 -2.04 22.57 15.67
C PRO A 236 -3.05 21.86 16.58
N GLU A 237 -2.60 21.27 17.69
CA GLU A 237 -3.43 20.44 18.56
C GLU A 237 -4.78 21.09 18.95
N ASN A 238 -4.79 22.37 19.23
CA ASN A 238 -5.98 23.06 19.77
C ASN A 238 -6.63 24.04 18.78
N ARG A 239 -6.36 23.92 17.47
CA ARG A 239 -6.88 24.82 16.44
C ARG A 239 -7.37 24.06 15.21
N PRO A 240 -8.52 24.45 14.63
CA PRO A 240 -9.06 23.77 13.46
C PRO A 240 -8.41 24.16 12.12
N ASN A 241 -7.53 25.16 12.11
CA ASN A 241 -6.91 25.65 10.89
C ASN A 241 -5.70 24.80 10.53
N MET A 242 -5.54 24.51 9.25
CA MET A 242 -4.34 23.84 8.74
C MET A 242 -3.09 24.68 9.05
N GLN A 243 -2.11 24.08 9.71
CA GLN A 243 -0.82 24.66 10.03
C GLN A 243 0.21 24.37 8.94
N SER A 244 0.23 23.12 8.50
CA SER A 244 1.20 22.62 7.55
C SER A 244 0.64 21.40 6.82
N PHE A 245 1.40 20.88 5.87
CA PHE A 245 1.11 19.63 5.20
C PHE A 245 2.40 18.90 4.85
N LEU A 246 2.32 17.59 4.77
CA LEU A 246 3.34 16.73 4.22
C LEU A 246 2.88 16.24 2.85
N VAL A 247 3.80 16.22 1.90
CA VAL A 247 3.59 15.62 0.58
C VAL A 247 4.73 14.66 0.28
N ALA A 248 4.43 13.60 -0.45
CA ALA A 248 5.44 12.83 -1.16
C ALA A 248 5.11 12.87 -2.64
N ASP A 249 6.12 13.15 -3.44
CA ASP A 249 6.02 13.10 -4.89
C ASP A 249 5.88 11.63 -5.29
N ALA A 250 4.87 11.36 -6.09
CA ALA A 250 4.66 10.05 -6.66
C ALA A 250 5.29 9.93 -8.06
N ASP A 251 6.02 10.97 -8.50
CA ASP A 251 6.77 10.93 -9.74
C ASP A 251 7.93 9.91 -9.63
N PRO A 252 8.02 8.96 -10.56
CA PRO A 252 9.05 7.91 -10.56
C PRO A 252 10.49 8.41 -10.60
N GLU A 253 10.73 9.61 -11.10
CA GLU A 253 12.07 10.22 -11.14
C GLU A 253 12.57 10.61 -9.74
N ASN A 254 11.64 10.88 -8.81
CA ASN A 254 11.93 11.31 -7.44
C ASN A 254 11.77 10.19 -6.40
N TYR A 255 11.43 8.99 -6.85
CA TYR A 255 11.13 7.83 -6.00
C TYR A 255 12.33 6.88 -5.84
#